data_e73d7f8aadb3fa9c5f3af986704b5501
#
_entry.id   e73d7f8aadb3fa9c5f3af986704b5501
#
_cell.length_a   1.000
_cell.length_b   1.000
_cell.length_c   1.000
_cell.angle_alpha   90.00
_cell.angle_beta   90.00
_cell.angle_gamma   90.00
#
_symmetry.space_group_name_H-M   'P 1'
#
loop_
_entity.id
_entity.type
_entity.pdbx_description
1 polymer ?
#
loop_
_entity_poly.entity_id
_entity_poly.type
_entity_poly.pdbx_seq_one_letter_code
_entity_poly.pdbx_strand_id
1 'polypeptide(L)'
;MEPFSKNNKTIIEIKDLKKSYGDNHVLDGFNMRLVEGENLVIMGKSGSGKSVMIKCLIGLEEPDSGSIIVMGKDIGTLEREELDELRTEVGFLFQGSALYDSMTVRENLEFPLRRHTKKFGVIKDTTPLVMQALENVGLAKTIDLMPEELSGGMKRRIALARTLILQPKIILYDEPTTGLDPITAKEIILLMQ
;
A
#
# COMPACT_ATOMS: atom_id res chain seq x y z
N MET A 1 27.61 0.77 14.30
CA MET A 1 26.23 0.42 14.65
C MET A 1 25.79 1.38 15.74
N GLU A 2 25.08 2.44 15.39
CA GLU A 2 24.55 3.36 16.40
C GLU A 2 23.40 2.68 17.16
N PRO A 3 23.29 2.87 18.47
CA PRO A 3 22.21 2.26 19.25
C PRO A 3 20.88 2.89 18.84
N PHE A 4 19.91 2.05 18.45
CA PHE A 4 18.53 2.43 18.16
C PHE A 4 18.02 3.42 19.23
N SER A 5 17.66 4.63 18.81
CA SER A 5 17.09 5.65 19.68
C SER A 5 15.84 5.07 20.38
N LYS A 6 15.84 5.08 21.72
CA LYS A 6 14.81 4.48 22.59
C LYS A 6 13.44 5.18 22.53
N ASN A 7 13.19 6.09 21.58
CA ASN A 7 11.98 6.96 21.59
C ASN A 7 11.19 6.95 20.26
N ASN A 8 11.36 5.92 19.41
CA ASN A 8 10.61 5.88 18.15
C ASN A 8 9.15 5.50 18.42
N LYS A 9 8.24 6.35 17.94
CA LYS A 9 6.80 6.18 18.05
C LYS A 9 6.36 4.92 17.30
N THR A 10 5.63 4.03 17.97
CA THR A 10 5.00 2.88 17.32
C THR A 10 3.91 3.36 16.37
N ILE A 11 4.00 2.97 15.10
CA ILE A 11 3.03 3.33 14.06
C ILE A 11 2.09 2.19 13.68
N ILE A 12 2.56 0.93 13.82
CA ILE A 12 1.72 -0.26 13.70
C ILE A 12 2.01 -1.18 14.88
N GLU A 13 0.96 -1.68 15.53
CA GLU A 13 1.02 -2.74 16.52
C GLU A 13 -0.06 -3.77 16.23
N ILE A 14 0.33 -5.04 16.11
CA ILE A 14 -0.57 -6.19 15.96
C ILE A 14 -0.33 -7.11 17.15
N LYS A 15 -1.41 -7.51 17.85
CA LYS A 15 -1.36 -8.41 18.99
C LYS A 15 -2.32 -9.58 18.80
N ASP A 16 -1.77 -10.78 18.95
CA ASP A 16 -2.48 -12.06 18.95
C ASP A 16 -3.50 -12.20 17.81
N LEU A 17 -3.11 -11.75 16.61
CA LEU A 17 -4.00 -11.72 15.45
C LEU A 17 -4.28 -13.13 14.96
N LYS A 18 -5.58 -13.48 14.84
CA LYS A 18 -6.03 -14.77 14.33
C LYS A 18 -6.99 -14.57 13.17
N LYS A 19 -6.82 -15.41 12.13
CA LYS A 19 -7.73 -15.48 11.00
C LYS A 19 -7.78 -16.89 10.43
N SER A 20 -8.99 -17.39 10.26
CA SER A 20 -9.25 -18.73 9.73
C SER A 20 -10.27 -18.65 8.58
N TYR A 21 -10.22 -19.63 7.69
CA TYR A 21 -11.20 -19.87 6.64
C TYR A 21 -11.65 -21.33 6.74
N GLY A 22 -12.80 -21.58 7.35
CA GLY A 22 -13.22 -22.91 7.76
C GLY A 22 -12.18 -23.50 8.73
N ASP A 23 -11.71 -24.71 8.46
CA ASP A 23 -10.72 -25.41 9.30
C ASP A 23 -9.27 -24.94 9.07
N ASN A 24 -9.03 -24.04 8.11
CA ASN A 24 -7.71 -23.56 7.80
C ASN A 24 -7.35 -22.30 8.61
N HIS A 25 -6.50 -22.47 9.63
CA HIS A 25 -5.97 -21.38 10.47
C HIS A 25 -4.81 -20.69 9.73
N VAL A 26 -5.09 -19.56 9.09
CA VAL A 26 -4.11 -18.81 8.26
C VAL A 26 -3.22 -17.91 9.11
N LEU A 27 -3.80 -17.26 10.11
CA LEU A 27 -3.07 -16.52 11.14
C LEU A 27 -3.46 -17.11 12.49
N ASP A 28 -2.48 -17.48 13.29
CA ASP A 28 -2.68 -18.08 14.61
C ASP A 28 -1.76 -17.43 15.64
N GLY A 29 -2.24 -16.30 16.20
CA GLY A 29 -1.52 -15.55 17.23
C GLY A 29 -0.36 -14.72 16.67
N PHE A 30 -0.53 -14.11 15.47
CA PHE A 30 0.51 -13.28 14.86
C PHE A 30 0.68 -11.96 15.63
N ASN A 31 1.96 -11.63 15.93
CA ASN A 31 2.32 -10.41 16.63
C ASN A 31 3.35 -9.62 15.80
N MET A 32 3.20 -8.30 15.71
CA MET A 32 4.11 -7.42 14.99
C MET A 32 4.09 -6.02 15.59
N ARG A 33 5.25 -5.37 15.55
CA ARG A 33 5.39 -3.96 15.88
C ARG A 33 6.27 -3.28 14.85
N LEU A 34 5.85 -2.11 14.36
CA LEU A 34 6.61 -1.24 13.47
C LEU A 34 6.71 0.15 14.10
N VAL A 35 7.90 0.73 14.10
CA VAL A 35 8.14 2.09 14.58
C VAL A 35 8.34 3.05 13.41
N GLU A 36 8.15 4.34 13.66
CA GLU A 36 8.31 5.39 12.65
C GLU A 36 9.73 5.41 12.08
N GLY A 37 9.84 5.50 10.74
CA GLY A 37 11.11 5.51 10.02
C GLY A 37 11.77 4.13 9.86
N GLU A 38 11.08 3.04 10.21
CA GLU A 38 11.58 1.68 10.05
C GLU A 38 11.03 1.03 8.78
N ASN A 39 11.87 0.23 8.11
CA ASN A 39 11.45 -0.68 7.05
C ASN A 39 11.39 -2.11 7.60
N LEU A 40 10.21 -2.73 7.54
CA LEU A 40 10.00 -4.09 8.00
C LEU A 40 9.72 -5.02 6.82
N VAL A 41 10.47 -6.11 6.74
CA VAL A 41 10.26 -7.17 5.73
C VAL A 41 9.71 -8.42 6.41
N ILE A 42 8.56 -8.89 5.94
CA ILE A 42 7.93 -10.11 6.42
C ILE A 42 8.17 -11.22 5.41
N MET A 43 8.96 -12.20 5.80
CA MET A 43 9.28 -13.36 4.95
C MET A 43 8.48 -14.60 5.38
N GLY A 44 8.10 -15.42 4.41
CA GLY A 44 7.38 -16.67 4.65
C GLY A 44 7.05 -17.37 3.34
N LYS A 45 6.74 -18.67 3.43
CA LYS A 45 6.33 -19.47 2.28
C LYS A 45 5.08 -18.88 1.60
N SER A 46 4.84 -19.22 0.32
CA SER A 46 3.57 -18.91 -0.32
C SER A 46 2.42 -19.54 0.49
N GLY A 47 1.33 -18.81 0.67
CA GLY A 47 0.18 -19.25 1.46
C GLY A 47 0.33 -19.14 2.99
N SER A 48 1.43 -18.56 3.52
CA SER A 48 1.64 -18.40 4.97
C SER A 48 0.87 -17.24 5.61
N GLY A 49 -0.12 -16.66 4.92
CA GLY A 49 -0.98 -15.62 5.49
C GLY A 49 -0.48 -14.17 5.35
N LYS A 50 0.66 -13.90 4.68
CA LYS A 50 1.20 -12.53 4.53
C LYS A 50 0.19 -11.54 3.94
N SER A 51 -0.42 -11.88 2.82
CA SER A 51 -1.44 -11.04 2.17
C SER A 51 -2.71 -10.89 3.02
N VAL A 52 -3.09 -11.95 3.77
CA VAL A 52 -4.23 -11.91 4.69
C VAL A 52 -3.94 -10.92 5.83
N MET A 53 -2.76 -11.00 6.43
CA MET A 53 -2.32 -10.07 7.48
C MET A 53 -2.35 -8.61 6.98
N ILE A 54 -1.80 -8.33 5.78
CA ILE A 54 -1.84 -6.99 5.17
C ILE A 54 -3.27 -6.52 4.96
N LYS A 55 -4.18 -7.39 4.47
CA LYS A 55 -5.60 -7.06 4.28
C LYS A 55 -6.29 -6.76 5.61
N CYS A 56 -6.00 -7.51 6.67
CA CYS A 56 -6.50 -7.21 8.01
C CYS A 56 -6.00 -5.84 8.49
N LEU A 57 -4.71 -5.52 8.26
CA LEU A 57 -4.09 -4.27 8.70
C LEU A 57 -4.75 -3.01 8.09
N ILE A 58 -5.30 -3.11 6.88
CA ILE A 58 -6.03 -2.00 6.22
C ILE A 58 -7.55 -2.16 6.31
N GLY A 59 -8.04 -3.12 7.09
CA GLY A 59 -9.47 -3.37 7.27
C GLY A 59 -10.20 -3.82 6.01
N LEU A 60 -9.52 -4.48 5.06
CA LEU A 60 -10.15 -5.16 3.92
C LEU A 60 -10.61 -6.56 4.29
N GLU A 61 -10.07 -7.11 5.35
CA GLU A 61 -10.42 -8.42 5.91
C GLU A 61 -10.58 -8.25 7.42
N GLU A 62 -11.65 -8.77 7.99
CA GLU A 62 -11.88 -8.73 9.44
C GLU A 62 -11.19 -9.93 10.11
N PRO A 63 -10.33 -9.73 11.11
CA PRO A 63 -9.73 -10.84 11.86
C PRO A 63 -10.77 -11.54 12.74
N ASP A 64 -10.52 -12.82 13.06
CA ASP A 64 -11.39 -13.57 13.98
C ASP A 64 -11.17 -13.11 15.44
N SER A 65 -9.94 -12.73 15.77
CA SER A 65 -9.57 -12.17 17.07
C SER A 65 -8.21 -11.47 17.03
N GLY A 66 -7.83 -10.83 18.15
CA GLY A 66 -6.63 -10.02 18.27
C GLY A 66 -6.92 -8.53 18.06
N SER A 67 -5.88 -7.71 18.03
CA SER A 67 -6.02 -6.27 17.82
C SER A 67 -4.99 -5.74 16.83
N ILE A 68 -5.39 -4.72 16.06
CA ILE A 68 -4.54 -4.02 15.10
C ILE A 68 -4.65 -2.52 15.38
N ILE A 69 -3.56 -1.91 15.80
CA ILE A 69 -3.48 -0.48 16.04
C ILE A 69 -2.58 0.13 14.97
N VAL A 70 -3.10 1.09 14.20
CA VAL A 70 -2.36 1.84 13.18
C VAL A 70 -2.41 3.32 13.50
N MET A 71 -1.25 3.94 13.64
CA MET A 71 -1.12 5.36 14.04
C MET A 71 -1.95 5.73 15.28
N GLY A 72 -2.04 4.79 16.26
CA GLY A 72 -2.80 4.96 17.50
C GLY A 72 -4.31 4.72 17.40
N LYS A 73 -4.82 4.32 16.23
CA LYS A 73 -6.24 3.98 16.02
C LYS A 73 -6.40 2.46 15.94
N ASP A 74 -7.34 1.91 16.68
CA ASP A 74 -7.71 0.49 16.62
C ASP A 74 -8.62 0.24 15.41
N ILE A 75 -8.13 -0.53 14.43
CA ILE A 75 -8.84 -0.82 13.17
C ILE A 75 -10.20 -1.48 13.41
N GLY A 76 -10.29 -2.36 14.42
CA GLY A 76 -11.52 -3.10 14.74
C GLY A 76 -12.66 -2.21 15.28
N THR A 77 -12.35 -0.99 15.72
CA THR A 77 -13.33 -0.07 16.32
C THR A 77 -13.68 1.12 15.41
N LEU A 78 -13.00 1.27 14.26
CA LEU A 78 -13.21 2.39 13.36
C LEU A 78 -14.51 2.25 12.58
N GLU A 79 -15.26 3.33 12.52
CA GLU A 79 -16.36 3.48 11.57
C GLU A 79 -15.83 3.57 10.13
N ARG A 80 -16.69 3.28 9.16
CA ARG A 80 -16.31 3.23 7.74
C ARG A 80 -15.61 4.51 7.25
N GLU A 81 -16.09 5.67 7.67
CA GLU A 81 -15.50 6.97 7.27
C GLU A 81 -14.10 7.16 7.87
N GLU A 82 -13.91 6.79 9.14
CA GLU A 82 -12.62 6.86 9.82
C GLU A 82 -11.60 5.90 9.21
N LEU A 83 -12.06 4.70 8.82
CA LEU A 83 -11.24 3.70 8.13
C LEU A 83 -10.83 4.19 6.74
N ASP A 84 -11.74 4.84 5.99
CA ASP A 84 -11.43 5.43 4.69
C ASP A 84 -10.43 6.60 4.82
N GLU A 85 -10.53 7.41 5.88
CA GLU A 85 -9.52 8.43 6.19
C GLU A 85 -8.15 7.80 6.52
N LEU A 86 -8.12 6.77 7.36
CA LEU A 86 -6.90 6.06 7.69
C LEU A 86 -6.22 5.48 6.44
N ARG A 87 -6.98 4.91 5.52
CA ARG A 87 -6.48 4.37 4.24
C ARG A 87 -5.82 5.43 3.35
N THR A 88 -6.11 6.72 3.51
CA THR A 88 -5.36 7.77 2.81
C THR A 88 -3.94 7.95 3.34
N GLU A 89 -3.70 7.57 4.60
CA GLU A 89 -2.39 7.64 5.24
C GLU A 89 -1.58 6.34 5.09
N VAL A 90 -2.23 5.27 4.60
CA VAL A 90 -1.63 3.95 4.37
C VAL A 90 -1.73 3.59 2.90
N GLY A 91 -0.65 3.76 2.16
CA GLY A 91 -0.55 3.33 0.77
C GLY A 91 -0.44 1.81 0.69
N PHE A 92 -1.13 1.20 -0.27
CA PHE A 92 -1.06 -0.23 -0.51
C PHE A 92 -0.79 -0.55 -1.97
N LEU A 93 0.32 -1.24 -2.24
CA LEU A 93 0.66 -1.78 -3.54
C LEU A 93 0.30 -3.27 -3.60
N PHE A 94 -0.75 -3.59 -4.34
CA PHE A 94 -1.21 -4.96 -4.57
C PHE A 94 -0.26 -5.74 -5.49
N GLN A 95 -0.21 -7.06 -5.32
CA GLN A 95 0.55 -7.98 -6.18
C GLN A 95 0.23 -7.81 -7.67
N GLY A 96 -1.02 -7.56 -8.04
CA GLY A 96 -1.52 -7.45 -9.42
C GLY A 96 -1.53 -6.04 -10.02
N SER A 97 -0.80 -5.05 -9.47
CA SER A 97 -0.85 -3.63 -9.87
C SER A 97 -2.23 -2.95 -9.70
N ALA A 98 -3.33 -3.66 -9.90
CA ALA A 98 -4.72 -3.24 -9.68
C ALA A 98 -5.09 -1.89 -10.36
N LEU A 99 -4.54 -1.60 -11.55
CA LEU A 99 -4.96 -0.45 -12.34
C LEU A 99 -6.39 -0.67 -12.87
N TYR A 100 -7.14 0.40 -13.01
CA TYR A 100 -8.45 0.37 -13.65
C TYR A 100 -8.25 0.31 -15.17
N ASP A 101 -8.61 -0.83 -15.79
CA ASP A 101 -8.39 -1.07 -17.23
C ASP A 101 -9.21 -0.13 -18.13
N SER A 102 -10.32 0.42 -17.62
CA SER A 102 -11.19 1.38 -18.32
C SER A 102 -10.74 2.84 -18.20
N MET A 103 -9.62 3.10 -17.56
CA MET A 103 -9.08 4.43 -17.30
C MET A 103 -7.68 4.57 -17.89
N THR A 104 -7.38 5.74 -18.46
CA THR A 104 -6.00 6.10 -18.84
C THR A 104 -5.08 6.12 -17.61
N VAL A 105 -3.77 6.20 -17.84
CA VAL A 105 -2.77 6.41 -16.78
C VAL A 105 -3.08 7.67 -15.99
N ARG A 106 -3.41 8.78 -16.65
CA ARG A 106 -3.85 10.03 -16.02
C ARG A 106 -5.01 9.79 -15.07
N GLU A 107 -6.08 9.19 -15.56
CA GLU A 107 -7.30 8.95 -14.78
C GLU A 107 -7.06 8.01 -13.59
N ASN A 108 -6.21 6.98 -13.76
CA ASN A 108 -5.79 6.10 -12.68
C ASN A 108 -5.09 6.86 -11.53
N LEU A 109 -4.24 7.86 -11.85
CA LEU A 109 -3.55 8.66 -10.84
C LEU A 109 -4.46 9.75 -10.24
N GLU A 110 -5.38 10.32 -11.02
CA GLU A 110 -6.34 11.31 -10.54
C GLU A 110 -7.44 10.72 -9.65
N PHE A 111 -7.79 9.46 -9.87
CA PHE A 111 -8.88 8.80 -9.14
C PHE A 111 -8.75 8.92 -7.62
N PRO A 112 -7.61 8.58 -6.98
CA PRO A 112 -7.46 8.75 -5.54
C PRO A 112 -7.53 10.22 -5.10
N LEU A 113 -7.03 11.18 -5.88
CA LEU A 113 -7.12 12.61 -5.55
C LEU A 113 -8.58 13.10 -5.54
N ARG A 114 -9.37 12.66 -6.54
CA ARG A 114 -10.81 13.00 -6.64
C ARG A 114 -11.64 12.32 -5.54
N ARG A 115 -11.26 11.12 -5.12
CA ARG A 115 -11.95 10.37 -4.08
C ARG A 115 -11.77 10.98 -2.69
N HIS A 116 -10.59 11.56 -2.42
CA HIS A 116 -10.21 12.03 -1.09
C HIS A 116 -10.13 13.56 -0.98
N THR A 117 -11.17 14.24 -1.49
CA THR A 117 -11.28 15.71 -1.44
C THR A 117 -11.31 16.28 -0.02
N LYS A 118 -11.71 15.51 0.99
CA LYS A 118 -11.62 15.92 2.41
C LYS A 118 -10.16 16.21 2.81
N LYS A 119 -9.19 15.42 2.32
CA LYS A 119 -7.76 15.57 2.64
C LYS A 119 -7.09 16.67 1.81
N PHE A 120 -7.39 16.74 0.51
CA PHE A 120 -6.67 17.58 -0.44
C PHE A 120 -7.46 18.80 -0.90
N GLY A 121 -8.73 18.91 -0.52
CA GLY A 121 -9.66 19.89 -1.10
C GLY A 121 -10.04 19.52 -2.55
N VAL A 122 -10.75 20.42 -3.20
CA VAL A 122 -11.05 20.29 -4.64
C VAL A 122 -9.87 20.85 -5.43
N ILE A 123 -9.05 19.96 -6.00
CA ILE A 123 -7.91 20.34 -6.84
C ILE A 123 -8.44 20.67 -8.24
N LYS A 124 -8.33 21.94 -8.65
CA LYS A 124 -8.82 22.40 -9.97
C LYS A 124 -8.00 21.83 -11.14
N ASP A 125 -6.69 21.75 -10.97
CA ASP A 125 -5.77 21.18 -11.96
C ASP A 125 -4.86 20.15 -11.27
N THR A 126 -5.08 18.88 -11.58
CA THR A 126 -4.31 17.74 -11.06
C THR A 126 -3.08 17.44 -11.91
N THR A 127 -2.94 18.07 -13.09
CA THR A 127 -1.88 17.79 -14.05
C THR A 127 -0.47 17.87 -13.45
N PRO A 128 -0.11 18.89 -12.65
CA PRO A 128 1.23 18.97 -12.06
C PRO A 128 1.54 17.81 -11.13
N LEU A 129 0.56 17.38 -10.31
CA LEU A 129 0.72 16.25 -9.37
C LEU A 129 0.87 14.92 -10.12
N VAL A 130 0.06 14.71 -11.15
CA VAL A 130 0.11 13.51 -11.99
C VAL A 130 1.43 13.44 -12.74
N MET A 131 1.88 14.55 -13.34
CA MET A 131 3.17 14.61 -14.04
C MET A 131 4.33 14.32 -13.10
N GLN A 132 4.37 14.95 -11.93
CA GLN A 132 5.41 14.71 -10.93
C GLN A 132 5.44 13.23 -10.48
N ALA A 133 4.26 12.63 -10.24
CA ALA A 133 4.17 11.22 -9.85
C ALA A 133 4.70 10.29 -10.96
N LEU A 134 4.43 10.59 -12.23
CA LEU A 134 4.93 9.84 -13.37
C LEU A 134 6.43 10.05 -13.61
N GLU A 135 6.94 11.27 -13.44
CA GLU A 135 8.37 11.58 -13.50
C GLU A 135 9.15 10.80 -12.44
N ASN A 136 8.64 10.73 -11.21
CA ASN A 136 9.27 9.98 -10.11
C ASN A 136 9.45 8.48 -10.41
N VAL A 137 8.61 7.91 -11.30
CA VAL A 137 8.73 6.51 -11.74
C VAL A 137 9.28 6.37 -13.17
N GLY A 138 9.74 7.47 -13.79
CA GLY A 138 10.35 7.49 -15.13
C GLY A 138 9.37 7.22 -16.28
N LEU A 139 8.07 7.56 -16.10
CA LEU A 139 7.00 7.24 -17.06
C LEU A 139 6.16 8.46 -17.48
N ALA A 140 6.70 9.68 -17.47
CA ALA A 140 5.98 10.90 -17.82
C ALA A 140 5.29 10.85 -19.21
N LYS A 141 5.89 10.12 -20.17
CA LYS A 141 5.36 10.02 -21.55
C LYS A 141 4.15 9.08 -21.69
N THR A 142 3.75 8.39 -20.63
CA THR A 142 2.67 7.38 -20.68
C THR A 142 1.33 7.91 -20.20
N ILE A 143 1.23 9.20 -19.90
CA ILE A 143 0.10 9.83 -19.20
C ILE A 143 -1.25 9.58 -19.88
N ASP A 144 -1.30 9.53 -21.20
CA ASP A 144 -2.53 9.35 -21.98
C ASP A 144 -2.74 7.89 -22.47
N LEU A 145 -1.83 6.97 -22.11
CA LEU A 145 -1.94 5.55 -22.49
C LEU A 145 -2.98 4.81 -21.62
N MET A 146 -3.55 3.76 -22.20
CA MET A 146 -4.39 2.80 -21.50
C MET A 146 -3.52 1.71 -20.84
N PRO A 147 -3.99 1.06 -19.77
CA PRO A 147 -3.24 -0.03 -19.13
C PRO A 147 -2.85 -1.17 -20.09
N GLU A 148 -3.66 -1.49 -21.09
CA GLU A 148 -3.39 -2.53 -22.08
C GLU A 148 -2.14 -2.23 -22.94
N GLU A 149 -1.80 -0.95 -23.12
CA GLU A 149 -0.63 -0.51 -23.88
C GLU A 149 0.68 -0.55 -23.08
N LEU A 150 0.62 -0.93 -21.80
CA LEU A 150 1.74 -0.91 -20.88
C LEU A 150 2.34 -2.30 -20.66
N SER A 151 3.66 -2.37 -20.55
CA SER A 151 4.33 -3.59 -20.05
C SER A 151 3.99 -3.88 -18.58
N GLY A 152 4.22 -5.10 -18.11
CA GLY A 152 4.01 -5.46 -16.70
C GLY A 152 4.81 -4.60 -15.72
N GLY A 153 6.06 -4.28 -16.07
CA GLY A 153 6.90 -3.38 -15.27
C GLY A 153 6.38 -1.94 -15.25
N MET A 154 5.89 -1.42 -16.39
CA MET A 154 5.27 -0.10 -16.47
C MET A 154 4.00 -0.04 -15.62
N LYS A 155 3.12 -1.06 -15.70
CA LYS A 155 1.92 -1.16 -14.86
C LYS A 155 2.27 -1.12 -13.38
N ARG A 156 3.33 -1.84 -12.96
CA ARG A 156 3.78 -1.86 -11.57
C ARG A 156 4.29 -0.50 -11.11
N ARG A 157 5.09 0.21 -11.93
CA ARG A 157 5.58 1.55 -11.63
C ARG A 157 4.45 2.58 -11.56
N ILE A 158 3.45 2.51 -12.44
CA ILE A 158 2.28 3.39 -12.38
C ILE A 158 1.43 3.09 -11.14
N ALA A 159 1.25 1.82 -10.78
CA ALA A 159 0.56 1.46 -9.55
C ALA A 159 1.28 2.00 -8.29
N LEU A 160 2.62 1.98 -8.29
CA LEU A 160 3.43 2.61 -7.24
C LEU A 160 3.21 4.14 -7.23
N ALA A 161 3.28 4.82 -8.38
CA ALA A 161 3.00 6.24 -8.50
C ALA A 161 1.61 6.60 -7.98
N ARG A 162 0.58 5.80 -8.31
CA ARG A 162 -0.79 5.96 -7.80
C ARG A 162 -0.89 5.78 -6.29
N THR A 163 -0.12 4.86 -5.72
CA THR A 163 -0.06 4.67 -4.27
C THR A 163 0.58 5.88 -3.58
N LEU A 164 1.64 6.43 -4.16
CA LEU A 164 2.41 7.53 -3.59
C LEU A 164 1.77 8.91 -3.76
N ILE A 165 0.86 9.09 -4.72
CA ILE A 165 0.26 10.39 -5.04
C ILE A 165 -0.54 11.00 -3.88
N LEU A 166 -1.05 10.15 -2.97
CA LEU A 166 -1.71 10.57 -1.73
C LEU A 166 -0.73 10.96 -0.61
N GLN A 167 0.59 10.82 -0.82
CA GLN A 167 1.64 11.05 0.17
C GLN A 167 1.38 10.30 1.49
N PRO A 168 1.22 8.97 1.43
CA PRO A 168 0.94 8.17 2.62
C PRO A 168 2.12 8.18 3.60
N LYS A 169 1.83 8.01 4.90
CA LYS A 169 2.85 7.89 5.97
C LYS A 169 3.39 6.48 6.10
N ILE A 170 2.61 5.50 5.67
CA ILE A 170 2.95 4.07 5.69
C ILE A 170 2.72 3.53 4.30
N ILE A 171 3.62 2.69 3.78
CA ILE A 171 3.42 1.99 2.53
C ILE A 171 3.54 0.50 2.78
N LEU A 172 2.53 -0.24 2.33
CA LEU A 172 2.47 -1.68 2.39
C LEU A 172 2.69 -2.25 1.00
N TYR A 173 3.60 -3.21 0.88
CA TYR A 173 3.92 -3.89 -0.35
C TYR A 173 3.56 -5.37 -0.23
N ASP A 174 2.68 -5.86 -1.08
CA ASP A 174 2.35 -7.29 -1.18
C ASP A 174 3.01 -7.87 -2.42
N GLU A 175 4.13 -8.58 -2.24
CA GLU A 175 4.92 -9.22 -3.29
C GLU A 175 5.20 -8.28 -4.50
N PRO A 176 5.83 -7.10 -4.30
CA PRO A 176 5.90 -6.05 -5.31
C PRO A 176 6.69 -6.42 -6.55
N THR A 177 7.52 -7.46 -6.50
CA THR A 177 8.39 -7.91 -7.60
C THR A 177 7.98 -9.24 -8.21
N THR A 178 6.94 -9.89 -7.70
CA THR A 178 6.48 -11.19 -8.22
C THR A 178 6.02 -11.07 -9.67
N GLY A 179 6.50 -12.00 -10.52
CA GLY A 179 6.17 -12.04 -11.94
C GLY A 179 6.94 -11.04 -12.82
N LEU A 180 7.90 -10.30 -12.28
CA LEU A 180 8.80 -9.42 -13.02
C LEU A 180 10.14 -10.13 -13.32
N ASP A 181 10.77 -9.73 -14.43
CA ASP A 181 12.14 -10.09 -14.69
C ASP A 181 13.12 -9.45 -13.69
N PRO A 182 14.34 -9.98 -13.49
CA PRO A 182 15.26 -9.52 -12.45
C PRO A 182 15.68 -8.05 -12.59
N ILE A 183 15.74 -7.49 -13.81
CA ILE A 183 16.14 -6.10 -14.05
C ILE A 183 15.01 -5.18 -13.59
N THR A 184 13.80 -5.43 -14.06
CA THR A 184 12.60 -4.67 -13.68
C THR A 184 12.33 -4.78 -12.17
N ALA A 185 12.50 -5.97 -11.57
CA ALA A 185 12.36 -6.17 -10.13
C ALA A 185 13.34 -5.28 -9.34
N LYS A 186 14.59 -5.16 -9.78
CA LYS A 186 15.59 -4.28 -9.15
C LYS A 186 15.20 -2.80 -9.26
N GLU A 187 14.68 -2.38 -10.43
CA GLU A 187 14.20 -1.00 -10.62
C GLU A 187 13.04 -0.66 -9.65
N ILE A 188 12.08 -1.58 -9.47
CA ILE A 188 10.99 -1.40 -8.52
C ILE A 188 11.52 -1.28 -7.08
N ILE A 189 12.46 -2.15 -6.67
CA ILE A 189 13.08 -2.09 -5.33
C ILE A 189 13.77 -0.75 -5.11
N LEU A 190 14.48 -0.20 -6.10
CA LEU A 190 15.12 1.11 -5.99
C LEU A 190 14.12 2.26 -5.85
N LEU A 191 12.94 2.15 -6.45
CA LEU A 191 11.87 3.15 -6.32
C LEU A 191 11.16 3.08 -4.95
N MET A 192 11.32 1.97 -4.20
CA MET A 192 10.72 1.77 -2.88
C MET A 192 11.62 2.25 -1.73
N GLN A 193 12.85 2.64 -2.01
CA GLN A 193 13.83 3.17 -1.04
C GLN A 193 13.76 4.68 -0.91
#